data_8747c63b7605898117b4779494fa0393
#
_entry.id   8747c63b7605898117b4779494fa0393
#
_cell.length_a   1.000
_cell.length_b   1.000
_cell.length_c   1.000
_cell.angle_alpha   90.00
_cell.angle_beta   90.00
_cell.angle_gamma   90.00
#
_symmetry.space_group_name_H-M   'P 1'
#
loop_
_entity.id
_entity.type
_entity.pdbx_description
1 polymer ?
#
loop_
_entity_poly.entity_id
_entity_poly.type
_entity_poly.pdbx_seq_one_letter_code
_entity_poly.pdbx_strand_id
1 'polypeptide(L)'
;VSVFPGNALVGKKNVSGAVLLLDATDGSPRAVMGAALVTALRTALVSGVAARRLAVSNPKKLAVLGSGEQAKYHAVVLCALFPHLQEVAIASRTAAHAEALASELARAVSVPSVHAATSYAEAVTGADLIVTAISAQEPVLKADWIKPGATYFHVGGYEDEYAVVQKADKIVCDSWPALKHRGSPTLAHMYQDGLLADSDIYAELADLFANPLLGRTSNDEFIYFNAIGLGFTDMLVASELLRQCEEKQQVTSLEIGEGDILANAALLERFSAAQ
;
A
#
# COMPACT_ATOMS: atom_id res chain seq x y z
N VAL A 1 11.19 -3.38 7.72
CA VAL A 1 10.64 -4.05 6.51
C VAL A 1 11.72 -4.08 5.45
N SER A 2 11.94 -5.24 4.86
CA SER A 2 12.90 -5.47 3.79
C SER A 2 12.17 -5.85 2.51
N VAL A 3 12.61 -5.29 1.37
CA VAL A 3 12.03 -5.56 0.05
C VAL A 3 13.11 -6.16 -0.84
N PHE A 4 12.91 -7.38 -1.28
CA PHE A 4 13.81 -8.13 -2.15
C PHE A 4 13.07 -8.63 -3.39
N PRO A 5 13.00 -7.84 -4.48
CA PRO A 5 12.23 -8.20 -5.68
C PRO A 5 12.64 -9.55 -6.30
N GLY A 6 13.92 -9.94 -6.17
CA GLY A 6 14.43 -11.22 -6.67
C GLY A 6 13.92 -12.46 -5.91
N ASN A 7 13.32 -12.30 -4.74
CA ASN A 7 12.82 -13.43 -3.95
C ASN A 7 11.71 -14.21 -4.67
N ALA A 8 10.91 -13.55 -5.49
CA ALA A 8 9.87 -14.21 -6.28
C ALA A 8 10.45 -15.26 -7.25
N LEU A 9 11.67 -15.07 -7.76
CA LEU A 9 12.35 -16.01 -8.66
C LEU A 9 12.71 -17.34 -7.97
N VAL A 10 12.80 -17.33 -6.64
CA VAL A 10 13.13 -18.51 -5.83
C VAL A 10 11.98 -18.92 -4.89
N GLY A 11 10.75 -18.50 -5.21
CA GLY A 11 9.53 -18.87 -4.46
C GLY A 11 9.42 -18.28 -3.06
N LYS A 12 10.19 -17.21 -2.75
CA LYS A 12 10.13 -16.50 -1.46
C LYS A 12 9.31 -15.22 -1.57
N LYS A 13 8.80 -14.74 -0.44
CA LYS A 13 8.09 -13.45 -0.37
C LYS A 13 9.06 -12.29 -0.62
N ASN A 14 8.64 -11.34 -1.46
CA ASN A 14 9.45 -10.14 -1.75
C ASN A 14 9.52 -9.18 -0.57
N VAL A 15 8.51 -9.16 0.29
CA VAL A 15 8.43 -8.31 1.48
C VAL A 15 8.48 -9.17 2.72
N SER A 16 9.40 -8.87 3.62
CA SER A 16 9.55 -9.54 4.92
C SER A 16 10.13 -8.60 5.97
N GLY A 17 10.17 -9.03 7.22
CA GLY A 17 10.76 -8.29 8.33
C GLY A 17 10.02 -8.54 9.64
N ALA A 18 10.43 -7.81 10.67
CA ALA A 18 9.80 -7.79 11.96
C ALA A 18 9.50 -6.37 12.41
N VAL A 19 8.45 -6.19 13.19
CA VAL A 19 8.13 -4.99 13.94
C VAL A 19 8.38 -5.31 15.42
N LEU A 20 9.16 -4.47 16.08
CA LEU A 20 9.35 -4.47 17.54
C LEU A 20 8.56 -3.28 18.09
N LEU A 21 7.61 -3.55 18.96
CA LEU A 21 6.90 -2.54 19.73
C LEU A 21 7.54 -2.39 21.11
N LEU A 22 7.84 -1.15 21.47
CA LEU A 22 8.37 -0.80 22.79
C LEU A 22 7.33 0.05 23.53
N ASP A 23 7.32 -0.06 24.84
CA ASP A 23 6.55 0.87 25.68
C ASP A 23 7.21 2.26 25.63
N ALA A 24 6.42 3.30 25.38
CA ALA A 24 6.94 4.66 25.25
C ALA A 24 7.33 5.30 26.60
N THR A 25 6.91 4.69 27.70
CA THR A 25 7.16 5.25 29.05
C THR A 25 8.46 4.78 29.65
N ASP A 26 8.88 3.53 29.36
CA ASP A 26 10.06 2.92 29.98
C ASP A 26 10.99 2.20 29.00
N GLY A 27 10.58 2.11 27.70
CA GLY A 27 11.38 1.47 26.65
C GLY A 27 11.32 -0.06 26.68
N SER A 28 10.53 -0.68 27.53
CA SER A 28 10.44 -2.14 27.62
C SER A 28 9.83 -2.75 26.34
N PRO A 29 10.32 -3.92 25.88
CA PRO A 29 9.72 -4.63 24.76
C PRO A 29 8.29 -5.08 25.08
N ARG A 30 7.33 -4.71 24.22
CA ARG A 30 5.93 -5.11 24.33
C ARG A 30 5.57 -6.27 23.43
N ALA A 31 6.03 -6.23 22.19
CA ALA A 31 5.73 -7.27 21.22
C ALA A 31 6.74 -7.32 20.08
N VAL A 32 6.89 -8.51 19.50
CA VAL A 32 7.53 -8.72 18.20
C VAL A 32 6.53 -9.39 17.29
N MET A 33 6.35 -8.85 16.08
CA MET A 33 5.42 -9.41 15.09
C MET A 33 6.00 -9.37 13.68
N GLY A 34 5.45 -10.22 12.79
CA GLY A 34 5.85 -10.23 11.39
C GLY A 34 5.43 -8.95 10.67
N ALA A 35 6.39 -8.28 10.03
CA ALA A 35 6.15 -7.00 9.36
C ALA A 35 5.35 -7.11 8.05
N ALA A 36 5.30 -8.28 7.42
CA ALA A 36 4.64 -8.45 6.12
C ALA A 36 3.15 -8.10 6.16
N LEU A 37 2.43 -8.61 7.18
CA LEU A 37 1.01 -8.29 7.38
C LEU A 37 0.80 -6.81 7.73
N VAL A 38 1.60 -6.28 8.65
CA VAL A 38 1.54 -4.86 9.05
C VAL A 38 1.68 -3.97 7.83
N THR A 39 2.74 -4.21 7.02
CA THR A 39 3.01 -3.42 5.81
C THR A 39 1.90 -3.56 4.76
N ALA A 40 1.38 -4.76 4.52
CA ALA A 40 0.30 -4.95 3.57
C ALA A 40 -0.96 -4.18 3.99
N LEU A 41 -1.34 -4.31 5.25
CA LEU A 41 -2.56 -3.70 5.78
C LEU A 41 -2.43 -2.18 5.88
N ARG A 42 -1.32 -1.63 6.47
CA ARG A 42 -1.16 -0.18 6.63
C ARG A 42 -1.14 0.56 5.29
N THR A 43 -0.55 -0.05 4.25
CA THR A 43 -0.49 0.57 2.92
C THR A 43 -1.89 0.67 2.31
N ALA A 44 -2.67 -0.40 2.36
CA ALA A 44 -4.04 -0.40 1.88
C ALA A 44 -4.95 0.54 2.69
N LEU A 45 -4.75 0.61 4.01
CA LEU A 45 -5.51 1.52 4.87
C LEU A 45 -5.22 2.99 4.57
N VAL A 46 -3.98 3.38 4.24
CA VAL A 46 -3.63 4.74 3.81
C VAL A 46 -4.39 5.11 2.55
N SER A 47 -4.43 4.22 1.54
CA SER A 47 -5.26 4.41 0.34
C SER A 47 -6.75 4.47 0.67
N GLY A 48 -7.24 3.65 1.60
CA GLY A 48 -8.63 3.68 2.07
C GLY A 48 -8.99 5.01 2.76
N VAL A 49 -8.08 5.54 3.60
CA VAL A 49 -8.24 6.84 4.26
C VAL A 49 -8.29 7.96 3.21
N ALA A 50 -7.39 7.96 2.22
CA ALA A 50 -7.41 8.90 1.10
C ALA A 50 -8.71 8.79 0.29
N ALA A 51 -9.17 7.57 0.01
CA ALA A 51 -10.39 7.30 -0.75
C ALA A 51 -11.64 7.96 -0.15
N ARG A 52 -11.72 8.11 1.19
CA ARG A 52 -12.84 8.78 1.86
C ARG A 52 -12.99 10.25 1.45
N ARG A 53 -11.94 10.88 0.96
CA ARG A 53 -11.91 12.29 0.55
C ARG A 53 -11.80 12.47 -0.96
N LEU A 54 -11.26 11.48 -1.66
CA LEU A 54 -10.86 11.57 -3.05
C LEU A 54 -11.76 10.78 -4.01
N ALA A 55 -12.42 9.72 -3.56
CA ALA A 55 -13.30 8.91 -4.39
C ALA A 55 -14.63 9.63 -4.69
N VAL A 56 -15.27 9.25 -5.79
CA VAL A 56 -16.67 9.59 -6.02
C VAL A 56 -17.54 8.98 -4.91
N SER A 57 -18.67 9.60 -4.60
CA SER A 57 -19.52 9.20 -3.45
C SER A 57 -20.08 7.77 -3.56
N ASN A 58 -20.24 7.25 -4.77
CA ASN A 58 -20.83 5.94 -5.02
C ASN A 58 -20.09 5.20 -6.16
N PRO A 59 -18.84 4.79 -5.94
CA PRO A 59 -18.08 4.07 -6.95
C PRO A 59 -18.72 2.70 -7.24
N LYS A 60 -18.70 2.29 -8.51
CA LYS A 60 -19.30 1.04 -8.98
C LYS A 60 -18.28 0.00 -9.38
N LYS A 61 -17.17 0.43 -9.97
CA LYS A 61 -16.13 -0.46 -10.48
C LYS A 61 -14.77 -0.13 -9.86
N LEU A 62 -14.11 -1.17 -9.35
CA LEU A 62 -12.73 -1.16 -8.90
C LEU A 62 -11.87 -1.95 -9.89
N ALA A 63 -10.85 -1.33 -10.44
CA ALA A 63 -9.78 -1.99 -11.19
C ALA A 63 -8.57 -2.22 -10.30
N VAL A 64 -8.03 -3.43 -10.31
CA VAL A 64 -6.81 -3.80 -9.57
C VAL A 64 -5.78 -4.34 -10.53
N LEU A 65 -4.70 -3.58 -10.72
CA LEU A 65 -3.57 -3.99 -11.55
C LEU A 65 -2.46 -4.56 -10.65
N GLY A 66 -2.29 -5.87 -10.73
CA GLY A 66 -1.42 -6.66 -9.86
C GLY A 66 -2.19 -7.81 -9.20
N SER A 67 -1.44 -8.79 -8.70
CA SER A 67 -1.99 -9.98 -8.04
C SER A 67 -1.21 -10.38 -6.78
N GLY A 68 -0.40 -9.46 -6.26
CA GLY A 68 0.36 -9.65 -5.04
C GLY A 68 -0.42 -9.26 -3.77
N GLU A 69 0.25 -9.36 -2.61
CA GLU A 69 -0.34 -9.00 -1.31
C GLU A 69 -0.91 -7.57 -1.30
N GLN A 70 -0.21 -6.58 -1.89
CA GLN A 70 -0.71 -5.21 -1.92
C GLN A 70 -2.00 -5.09 -2.74
N ALA A 71 -2.07 -5.72 -3.91
CA ALA A 71 -3.28 -5.76 -4.73
C ALA A 71 -4.47 -6.36 -3.94
N LYS A 72 -4.23 -7.48 -3.27
CA LYS A 72 -5.21 -8.15 -2.42
C LYS A 72 -5.74 -7.25 -1.29
N TYR A 73 -4.85 -6.67 -0.49
CA TYR A 73 -5.26 -5.86 0.66
C TYR A 73 -5.94 -4.56 0.25
N HIS A 74 -5.49 -3.91 -0.83
CA HIS A 74 -6.19 -2.74 -1.38
C HIS A 74 -7.60 -3.09 -1.83
N ALA A 75 -7.78 -4.21 -2.55
CA ALA A 75 -9.11 -4.67 -2.95
C ALA A 75 -10.02 -4.91 -1.73
N VAL A 76 -9.54 -5.62 -0.71
CA VAL A 76 -10.32 -5.89 0.50
C VAL A 76 -10.71 -4.60 1.22
N VAL A 77 -9.77 -3.68 1.43
CA VAL A 77 -10.02 -2.41 2.12
C VAL A 77 -11.00 -1.53 1.35
N LEU A 78 -10.84 -1.40 0.03
CA LEU A 78 -11.72 -0.57 -0.78
C LEU A 78 -13.13 -1.20 -0.91
N CYS A 79 -13.24 -2.51 -1.04
CA CYS A 79 -14.54 -3.20 -1.01
C CYS A 79 -15.26 -3.02 0.33
N ALA A 80 -14.55 -3.09 1.45
CA ALA A 80 -15.12 -2.85 2.78
C ALA A 80 -15.56 -1.37 2.96
N LEU A 81 -14.80 -0.42 2.39
CA LEU A 81 -15.11 1.00 2.47
C LEU A 81 -16.29 1.38 1.57
N PHE A 82 -16.44 0.73 0.42
CA PHE A 82 -17.47 1.00 -0.58
C PHE A 82 -18.37 -0.24 -0.82
N PRO A 83 -19.29 -0.53 0.09
CA PRO A 83 -20.13 -1.74 0.04
C PRO A 83 -21.09 -1.77 -1.17
N HIS A 84 -21.21 -0.67 -1.90
CA HIS A 84 -22.04 -0.55 -3.10
C HIS A 84 -21.26 -0.76 -4.42
N LEU A 85 -20.00 -1.19 -4.34
CA LEU A 85 -19.27 -1.68 -5.51
C LEU A 85 -20.02 -2.82 -6.17
N GLN A 86 -20.06 -2.80 -7.50
CA GLN A 86 -20.73 -3.82 -8.31
C GLN A 86 -19.72 -4.76 -8.98
N GLU A 87 -18.52 -4.26 -9.24
CA GLU A 87 -17.50 -4.95 -10.02
C GLU A 87 -16.11 -4.73 -9.44
N VAL A 88 -15.33 -5.82 -9.37
CA VAL A 88 -13.87 -5.79 -9.16
C VAL A 88 -13.22 -6.55 -10.32
N ALA A 89 -12.50 -5.82 -11.16
CA ALA A 89 -11.76 -6.36 -12.30
C ALA A 89 -10.26 -6.39 -11.98
N ILE A 90 -9.66 -7.57 -12.05
CA ILE A 90 -8.26 -7.80 -11.67
C ILE A 90 -7.47 -8.16 -12.93
N ALA A 91 -6.37 -7.45 -13.17
CA ALA A 91 -5.45 -7.77 -14.25
C ALA A 91 -4.02 -7.93 -13.72
N SER A 92 -3.32 -8.89 -14.26
CA SER A 92 -1.93 -9.18 -13.91
C SER A 92 -1.17 -9.66 -15.15
N ARG A 93 0.16 -9.52 -15.13
CA ARG A 93 1.03 -10.04 -16.20
C ARG A 93 0.79 -11.53 -16.48
N THR A 94 0.46 -12.31 -15.45
CA THR A 94 0.14 -13.72 -15.53
C THR A 94 -1.35 -13.92 -15.26
N ALA A 95 -2.12 -14.35 -16.27
CA ALA A 95 -3.57 -14.53 -16.17
C ALA A 95 -3.96 -15.46 -14.99
N ALA A 96 -3.27 -16.59 -14.84
CA ALA A 96 -3.53 -17.52 -13.73
C ALA A 96 -3.39 -16.88 -12.34
N HIS A 97 -2.51 -15.89 -12.15
CA HIS A 97 -2.40 -15.18 -10.88
C HIS A 97 -3.57 -14.21 -10.67
N ALA A 98 -4.06 -13.56 -11.73
CA ALA A 98 -5.26 -12.73 -11.65
C ALA A 98 -6.49 -13.57 -11.33
N GLU A 99 -6.66 -14.74 -11.96
CA GLU A 99 -7.74 -15.69 -11.70
C GLU A 99 -7.72 -16.23 -10.26
N ALA A 100 -6.52 -16.56 -9.75
CA ALA A 100 -6.37 -17.03 -8.39
C ALA A 100 -6.79 -15.94 -7.38
N LEU A 101 -6.34 -14.69 -7.57
CA LEU A 101 -6.72 -13.58 -6.71
C LEU A 101 -8.21 -13.26 -6.84
N ALA A 102 -8.77 -13.26 -8.04
CA ALA A 102 -10.20 -13.07 -8.25
C ALA A 102 -11.04 -14.11 -7.50
N SER A 103 -10.64 -15.38 -7.59
CA SER A 103 -11.30 -16.49 -6.88
C SER A 103 -11.19 -16.36 -5.36
N GLU A 104 -10.07 -15.87 -4.85
CA GLU A 104 -9.88 -15.60 -3.42
C GLU A 104 -10.77 -14.44 -2.94
N LEU A 105 -10.74 -13.32 -3.66
CA LEU A 105 -11.52 -12.12 -3.34
C LEU A 105 -13.03 -12.38 -3.44
N ALA A 106 -13.50 -13.13 -4.43
CA ALA A 106 -14.91 -13.47 -4.57
C ALA A 106 -15.50 -14.21 -3.35
N ARG A 107 -14.64 -14.89 -2.57
CA ARG A 107 -15.04 -15.53 -1.30
C ARG A 107 -14.92 -14.60 -0.09
N ALA A 108 -14.16 -13.53 -0.21
CA ALA A 108 -13.81 -12.67 0.91
C ALA A 108 -14.59 -11.34 0.94
N VAL A 109 -15.10 -10.88 -0.20
CA VAL A 109 -15.81 -9.60 -0.31
C VAL A 109 -17.23 -9.78 -0.83
N SER A 110 -18.13 -8.87 -0.42
CA SER A 110 -19.55 -8.90 -0.81
C SER A 110 -19.80 -8.04 -2.06
N VAL A 111 -19.03 -8.28 -3.14
CA VAL A 111 -19.20 -7.59 -4.43
C VAL A 111 -19.81 -8.54 -5.44
N PRO A 112 -20.87 -8.15 -6.19
CA PRO A 112 -21.60 -9.04 -7.11
C PRO A 112 -20.74 -9.67 -8.20
N SER A 113 -19.76 -8.94 -8.73
CA SER A 113 -18.86 -9.41 -9.78
C SER A 113 -17.40 -9.21 -9.39
N VAL A 114 -16.66 -10.30 -9.22
CA VAL A 114 -15.21 -10.30 -9.02
C VAL A 114 -14.60 -11.24 -10.04
N HIS A 115 -13.77 -10.72 -10.94
CA HIS A 115 -13.23 -11.50 -12.06
C HIS A 115 -11.83 -11.07 -12.48
N ALA A 116 -11.12 -11.95 -13.16
CA ALA A 116 -9.90 -11.62 -13.86
C ALA A 116 -10.23 -11.02 -15.23
N ALA A 117 -9.71 -9.83 -15.52
CA ALA A 117 -9.78 -9.21 -16.83
C ALA A 117 -8.69 -9.77 -17.75
N THR A 118 -8.94 -9.77 -19.06
CA THR A 118 -8.00 -10.30 -20.06
C THR A 118 -6.83 -9.35 -20.35
N SER A 119 -6.97 -8.09 -19.96
CA SER A 119 -5.94 -7.05 -20.14
C SER A 119 -6.04 -5.96 -19.08
N TYR A 120 -4.96 -5.18 -18.92
CA TYR A 120 -4.97 -3.97 -18.07
C TYR A 120 -5.99 -2.94 -18.57
N ALA A 121 -6.10 -2.77 -19.90
CA ALA A 121 -7.07 -1.86 -20.51
C ALA A 121 -8.52 -2.22 -20.17
N GLU A 122 -8.87 -3.51 -20.27
CA GLU A 122 -10.20 -4.02 -19.92
C GLU A 122 -10.53 -3.79 -18.44
N ALA A 123 -9.59 -4.07 -17.54
CA ALA A 123 -9.78 -3.84 -16.13
C ALA A 123 -10.07 -2.35 -15.83
N VAL A 124 -9.29 -1.44 -16.41
CA VAL A 124 -9.34 0.01 -16.13
C VAL A 124 -10.52 0.69 -16.80
N THR A 125 -10.91 0.25 -18.02
CA THR A 125 -11.99 0.90 -18.75
C THR A 125 -13.28 0.94 -17.94
N GLY A 126 -13.80 2.15 -17.69
CA GLY A 126 -15.01 2.38 -16.92
C GLY A 126 -14.83 2.30 -15.39
N ALA A 127 -13.62 2.08 -14.86
CA ALA A 127 -13.39 2.02 -13.43
C ALA A 127 -13.52 3.39 -12.75
N ASP A 128 -14.15 3.41 -11.57
CA ASP A 128 -14.22 4.58 -10.69
C ASP A 128 -13.00 4.65 -9.76
N LEU A 129 -12.53 3.49 -9.34
CA LEU A 129 -11.34 3.32 -8.51
C LEU A 129 -10.34 2.45 -9.26
N ILE A 130 -9.10 2.89 -9.31
CA ILE A 130 -8.00 2.18 -9.98
C ILE A 130 -6.86 2.04 -8.97
N VAL A 131 -6.36 0.82 -8.79
CA VAL A 131 -5.18 0.53 -7.96
C VAL A 131 -4.14 -0.12 -8.83
N THR A 132 -2.92 0.41 -8.84
CA THR A 132 -1.75 -0.32 -9.33
C THR A 132 -0.89 -0.76 -8.16
N ALA A 133 -0.56 -2.05 -8.12
CA ALA A 133 0.28 -2.67 -7.10
C ALA A 133 1.13 -3.76 -7.75
N ILE A 134 2.00 -3.32 -8.66
CA ILE A 134 2.83 -4.18 -9.51
C ILE A 134 4.31 -3.88 -9.31
N SER A 135 5.15 -4.85 -9.59
CA SER A 135 6.61 -4.68 -9.63
C SER A 135 7.05 -4.48 -11.09
N ALA A 136 6.57 -3.41 -11.72
CA ALA A 136 6.90 -3.09 -13.11
C ALA A 136 8.23 -2.36 -13.21
N GLN A 137 8.93 -2.61 -14.31
CA GLN A 137 10.14 -1.86 -14.73
C GLN A 137 9.78 -0.78 -15.75
N GLU A 138 8.57 -0.87 -16.33
CA GLU A 138 8.04 0.04 -17.34
C GLU A 138 6.58 0.36 -16.99
N PRO A 139 6.06 1.54 -17.39
CA PRO A 139 4.69 1.93 -17.16
C PRO A 139 3.70 0.97 -17.84
N VAL A 140 2.67 0.57 -17.11
CA VAL A 140 1.61 -0.30 -17.63
C VAL A 140 0.25 0.39 -17.70
N LEU A 141 -0.02 1.39 -16.83
CA LEU A 141 -1.26 2.15 -16.87
C LEU A 141 -1.14 3.30 -17.88
N LYS A 142 -2.12 3.40 -18.77
CA LYS A 142 -2.19 4.44 -19.81
C LYS A 142 -3.32 5.43 -19.53
N ALA A 143 -3.08 6.71 -19.85
CA ALA A 143 -4.02 7.79 -19.64
C ALA A 143 -5.33 7.59 -20.39
N ASP A 144 -5.30 7.03 -21.60
CA ASP A 144 -6.47 6.85 -22.47
C ASP A 144 -7.50 5.84 -21.90
N TRP A 145 -7.08 4.97 -21.00
CA TRP A 145 -8.00 4.00 -20.36
C TRP A 145 -8.81 4.58 -19.23
N ILE A 146 -8.37 5.72 -18.68
CA ILE A 146 -8.93 6.32 -17.48
C ILE A 146 -10.08 7.24 -17.86
N LYS A 147 -11.26 6.99 -17.32
CA LYS A 147 -12.43 7.87 -17.52
C LYS A 147 -12.37 9.13 -16.65
N PRO A 148 -13.09 10.22 -17.01
CA PRO A 148 -13.36 11.30 -16.07
C PRO A 148 -14.00 10.77 -14.77
N GLY A 149 -13.71 11.42 -13.65
CA GLY A 149 -14.25 11.05 -12.35
C GLY A 149 -13.52 9.92 -11.63
N ALA A 150 -12.57 9.25 -12.27
CA ALA A 150 -11.81 8.17 -11.63
C ALA A 150 -10.92 8.68 -10.48
N THR A 151 -10.62 7.79 -9.53
CA THR A 151 -9.55 8.00 -8.55
C THR A 151 -8.52 6.89 -8.73
N TYR A 152 -7.28 7.28 -8.91
CA TYR A 152 -6.16 6.36 -9.08
C TYR A 152 -5.29 6.33 -7.83
N PHE A 153 -5.04 5.14 -7.32
CA PHE A 153 -4.15 4.85 -6.19
C PHE A 153 -2.89 4.17 -6.72
N HIS A 154 -1.82 4.93 -6.78
CA HIS A 154 -0.49 4.47 -7.14
C HIS A 154 0.23 3.91 -5.91
N VAL A 155 0.60 2.63 -5.91
CA VAL A 155 1.14 1.94 -4.73
C VAL A 155 2.60 1.51 -4.91
N GLY A 156 2.98 1.14 -6.12
CA GLY A 156 4.31 0.58 -6.39
C GLY A 156 5.35 1.61 -6.83
N GLY A 157 6.07 1.27 -7.89
CA GLY A 157 7.15 2.10 -8.40
C GLY A 157 6.77 2.88 -9.67
N TYR A 158 7.40 2.54 -10.80
CA TYR A 158 7.12 3.18 -12.08
C TYR A 158 6.00 2.40 -12.80
N GLU A 159 4.74 2.68 -12.44
CA GLU A 159 3.58 1.87 -12.83
C GLU A 159 2.71 2.51 -13.93
N ASP A 160 2.79 3.81 -14.10
CA ASP A 160 1.98 4.60 -15.02
C ASP A 160 2.82 5.53 -15.89
N GLU A 161 2.33 5.81 -17.10
CA GLU A 161 2.96 6.78 -18.00
C GLU A 161 2.77 8.22 -17.49
N TYR A 162 3.68 9.12 -17.83
CA TYR A 162 3.62 10.53 -17.42
C TYR A 162 2.32 11.21 -17.81
N ALA A 163 1.72 10.78 -18.94
CA ALA A 163 0.43 11.27 -19.39
C ALA A 163 -0.71 11.02 -18.38
N VAL A 164 -0.61 10.00 -17.51
CA VAL A 164 -1.58 9.75 -16.45
C VAL A 164 -1.52 10.87 -15.41
N VAL A 165 -0.32 11.26 -14.99
CA VAL A 165 -0.13 12.39 -14.06
C VAL A 165 -0.58 13.69 -14.67
N GLN A 166 -0.20 13.96 -15.95
CA GLN A 166 -0.56 15.17 -16.68
C GLN A 166 -2.07 15.30 -16.91
N LYS A 167 -2.81 14.19 -16.95
CA LYS A 167 -4.27 14.16 -17.06
C LYS A 167 -4.98 14.47 -15.75
N ALA A 168 -4.31 14.33 -14.61
CA ALA A 168 -4.94 14.48 -13.30
C ALA A 168 -5.35 15.93 -13.03
N ASP A 169 -6.60 16.13 -12.60
CA ASP A 169 -7.09 17.42 -12.13
C ASP A 169 -6.51 17.78 -10.75
N LYS A 170 -6.19 16.75 -9.96
CA LYS A 170 -5.58 16.90 -8.63
C LYS A 170 -4.56 15.78 -8.39
N ILE A 171 -3.37 16.18 -7.91
CA ILE A 171 -2.32 15.26 -7.49
C ILE A 171 -2.21 15.35 -5.98
N VAL A 172 -2.41 14.23 -5.31
CA VAL A 172 -2.35 14.10 -3.85
C VAL A 172 -1.34 13.02 -3.47
N CYS A 173 -0.62 13.22 -2.39
CA CYS A 173 0.30 12.21 -1.85
C CYS A 173 0.21 12.15 -0.31
N ASP A 174 0.80 11.12 0.27
CA ASP A 174 0.88 11.02 1.73
C ASP A 174 1.92 11.99 2.32
N SER A 175 3.06 12.19 1.66
CA SER A 175 4.07 13.19 2.00
C SER A 175 4.92 13.54 0.79
N TRP A 176 4.77 14.74 0.26
CA TRP A 176 5.53 15.22 -0.90
C TRP A 176 7.04 15.36 -0.63
N PRO A 177 7.49 15.95 0.49
CA PRO A 177 8.91 16.03 0.80
C PRO A 177 9.60 14.66 0.85
N ALA A 178 8.91 13.64 1.33
CA ALA A 178 9.45 12.29 1.38
C ALA A 178 9.35 11.55 0.03
N LEU A 179 8.34 11.86 -0.80
CA LEU A 179 8.09 11.20 -2.08
C LEU A 179 9.02 11.70 -3.18
N LYS A 180 9.17 13.01 -3.36
CA LYS A 180 9.88 13.64 -4.50
C LYS A 180 11.36 13.26 -4.64
N HIS A 181 11.98 12.75 -3.57
CA HIS A 181 13.36 12.28 -3.56
C HIS A 181 13.51 10.76 -3.63
N ARG A 182 12.40 10.03 -3.84
CA ARG A 182 12.44 8.58 -4.07
C ARG A 182 12.90 8.27 -5.51
N GLY A 183 13.53 7.11 -5.69
CA GLY A 183 14.07 6.71 -6.99
C GLY A 183 13.11 5.86 -7.85
N SER A 184 11.83 5.70 -7.45
CA SER A 184 10.96 4.75 -8.16
C SER A 184 9.53 5.21 -8.48
N PRO A 185 8.81 6.04 -7.71
CA PRO A 185 7.47 6.47 -8.08
C PRO A 185 7.47 7.40 -9.31
N THR A 186 6.43 7.30 -10.14
CA THR A 186 6.25 8.12 -11.34
C THR A 186 6.37 9.62 -11.04
N LEU A 187 5.72 10.09 -9.96
CA LEU A 187 5.81 11.50 -9.55
C LEU A 187 7.24 11.93 -9.23
N ALA A 188 8.05 11.06 -8.61
CA ALA A 188 9.44 11.36 -8.31
C ALA A 188 10.30 11.44 -9.57
N HIS A 189 10.07 10.55 -10.55
CA HIS A 189 10.72 10.63 -11.86
C HIS A 189 10.37 11.94 -12.57
N MET A 190 9.09 12.30 -12.64
CA MET A 190 8.67 13.56 -13.27
C MET A 190 9.26 14.80 -12.59
N TYR A 191 9.37 14.79 -11.26
CA TYR A 191 10.04 15.87 -10.51
C TYR A 191 11.52 15.97 -10.86
N GLN A 192 12.23 14.85 -10.92
CA GLN A 192 13.64 14.81 -11.31
C GLN A 192 13.88 15.27 -12.75
N ASP A 193 12.96 14.95 -13.65
CA ASP A 193 12.98 15.35 -15.06
C ASP A 193 12.54 16.81 -15.27
N GLY A 194 12.14 17.52 -14.22
CA GLY A 194 11.66 18.90 -14.29
C GLY A 194 10.27 19.05 -14.94
N LEU A 195 9.51 17.96 -15.00
CA LEU A 195 8.15 17.90 -15.59
C LEU A 195 7.03 18.04 -14.53
N LEU A 196 7.38 18.08 -13.25
CA LEU A 196 6.49 18.28 -12.12
C LEU A 196 7.17 19.23 -11.12
N ALA A 197 6.43 20.22 -10.60
CA ALA A 197 6.91 21.16 -9.60
C ALA A 197 6.18 20.96 -8.26
N ASP A 198 6.73 21.53 -7.18
CA ASP A 198 6.10 21.48 -5.85
C ASP A 198 4.69 22.11 -5.86
N SER A 199 4.46 23.12 -6.73
CA SER A 199 3.15 23.79 -6.91
C SER A 199 2.08 22.94 -7.57
N ASP A 200 2.45 21.84 -8.23
CA ASP A 200 1.51 20.95 -8.92
C ASP A 200 0.85 19.96 -7.96
N ILE A 201 1.38 19.85 -6.74
CA ILE A 201 0.81 19.02 -5.69
C ILE A 201 -0.35 19.77 -5.04
N TYR A 202 -1.56 19.24 -5.24
CA TYR A 202 -2.79 19.84 -4.71
C TYR A 202 -2.83 19.82 -3.18
N ALA A 203 -2.47 18.69 -2.55
CA ALA A 203 -2.47 18.53 -1.11
C ALA A 203 -1.67 17.29 -0.68
N GLU A 204 -1.18 17.29 0.54
CA GLU A 204 -0.77 16.07 1.24
C GLU A 204 -1.96 15.44 1.98
N LEU A 205 -1.85 14.16 2.33
CA LEU A 205 -2.93 13.44 3.01
C LEU A 205 -3.34 14.12 4.33
N ALA A 206 -2.38 14.66 5.07
CA ALA A 206 -2.64 15.39 6.32
C ALA A 206 -3.52 16.64 6.08
N ASP A 207 -3.26 17.38 4.99
CA ASP A 207 -4.02 18.59 4.64
C ASP A 207 -5.49 18.27 4.37
N LEU A 208 -5.78 17.13 3.70
CA LEU A 208 -7.15 16.71 3.42
C LEU A 208 -7.99 16.51 4.68
N PHE A 209 -7.36 16.16 5.80
CA PHE A 209 -8.05 15.96 7.07
C PHE A 209 -8.03 17.19 7.97
N ALA A 210 -7.00 18.03 7.83
CA ALA A 210 -6.93 19.31 8.54
C ALA A 210 -7.91 20.36 7.95
N ASN A 211 -8.17 20.30 6.64
CA ASN A 211 -9.06 21.23 5.96
C ASN A 211 -10.21 20.50 5.25
N PRO A 212 -11.45 20.61 5.76
CA PRO A 212 -12.62 19.95 5.19
C PRO A 212 -13.01 20.45 3.78
N LEU A 213 -12.47 21.57 3.33
CA LEU A 213 -12.69 22.12 1.98
C LEU A 213 -11.83 21.44 0.90
N LEU A 214 -10.77 20.72 1.31
CA LEU A 214 -9.93 19.96 0.40
C LEU A 214 -10.51 18.57 0.11
N GLY A 215 -10.17 18.04 -1.06
CA GLY A 215 -10.62 16.75 -1.55
C GLY A 215 -11.31 16.84 -2.89
N ARG A 216 -12.14 15.87 -3.21
CA ARG A 216 -12.96 15.89 -4.44
C ARG A 216 -14.04 16.98 -4.37
N THR A 217 -14.14 17.77 -5.41
CA THR A 217 -15.14 18.87 -5.53
C THR A 217 -16.10 18.65 -6.70
N SER A 218 -15.75 17.82 -7.67
CA SER A 218 -16.61 17.44 -8.81
C SER A 218 -16.55 15.92 -9.07
N ASN A 219 -17.65 15.37 -9.59
CA ASN A 219 -17.68 13.96 -10.00
C ASN A 219 -16.87 13.67 -11.27
N ASP A 220 -16.48 14.69 -12.01
CA ASP A 220 -15.72 14.54 -13.25
C ASP A 220 -14.21 14.67 -13.06
N GLU A 221 -13.74 15.09 -11.85
CA GLU A 221 -12.31 15.20 -11.57
C GLU A 221 -11.64 13.83 -11.60
N PHE A 222 -10.56 13.70 -12.36
CA PHE A 222 -9.62 12.60 -12.23
C PHE A 222 -8.60 12.95 -11.16
N ILE A 223 -8.52 12.15 -10.11
CA ILE A 223 -7.61 12.39 -8.98
C ILE A 223 -6.55 11.30 -8.91
N TYR A 224 -5.29 11.72 -8.87
CA TYR A 224 -4.11 10.88 -8.69
C TYR A 224 -3.69 10.92 -7.23
N PHE A 225 -3.57 9.75 -6.60
CA PHE A 225 -3.06 9.60 -5.24
C PHE A 225 -1.87 8.65 -5.21
N ASN A 226 -0.75 9.11 -4.63
CA ASN A 226 0.44 8.28 -4.43
C ASN A 226 0.86 8.25 -2.96
N ALA A 227 0.95 7.06 -2.38
CA ALA A 227 1.46 6.84 -1.05
C ALA A 227 2.79 6.09 -1.08
N ILE A 228 3.83 6.67 -0.49
CA ILE A 228 5.13 6.00 -0.28
C ILE A 228 5.20 5.23 1.04
N GLY A 229 4.28 5.54 1.95
CA GLY A 229 4.21 4.97 3.29
C GLY A 229 5.10 5.69 4.30
N LEU A 230 4.52 5.96 5.44
CA LEU A 230 5.14 6.64 6.57
C LEU A 230 5.28 5.67 7.74
N GLY A 231 6.45 5.60 8.37
CA GLY A 231 6.76 4.61 9.41
C GLY A 231 5.80 4.62 10.61
N PHE A 232 5.23 5.79 10.95
CA PHE A 232 4.24 5.86 12.04
C PHE A 232 2.96 5.06 11.73
N THR A 233 2.59 4.88 10.46
CA THR A 233 1.42 4.08 10.07
C THR A 233 1.63 2.59 10.35
N ASP A 234 2.88 2.10 10.23
CA ASP A 234 3.23 0.75 10.64
C ASP A 234 3.03 0.57 12.15
N MET A 235 3.42 1.58 12.97
CA MET A 235 3.26 1.54 14.42
C MET A 235 1.79 1.57 14.85
N LEU A 236 0.95 2.38 14.20
CA LEU A 236 -0.49 2.44 14.48
C LEU A 236 -1.16 1.09 14.23
N VAL A 237 -0.89 0.50 13.06
CA VAL A 237 -1.48 -0.80 12.69
C VAL A 237 -0.93 -1.92 13.56
N ALA A 238 0.36 -1.93 13.86
CA ALA A 238 0.95 -2.93 14.73
C ALA A 238 0.39 -2.88 16.17
N SER A 239 0.20 -1.67 16.71
CA SER A 239 -0.39 -1.48 18.05
C SER A 239 -1.85 -1.95 18.11
N GLU A 240 -2.63 -1.67 17.07
CA GLU A 240 -4.02 -2.14 16.98
C GLU A 240 -4.10 -3.67 16.80
N LEU A 241 -3.23 -4.26 15.99
CA LEU A 241 -3.14 -5.71 15.85
C LEU A 241 -2.76 -6.38 17.18
N LEU A 242 -1.82 -5.81 17.93
CA LEU A 242 -1.45 -6.33 19.26
C LEU A 242 -2.68 -6.31 20.19
N ARG A 243 -3.37 -5.18 20.30
CA ARG A 243 -4.58 -5.04 21.12
C ARG A 243 -5.63 -6.11 20.77
N GLN A 244 -5.91 -6.31 19.46
CA GLN A 244 -6.87 -7.32 19.02
C GLN A 244 -6.42 -8.76 19.33
N CYS A 245 -5.11 -9.05 19.20
CA CYS A 245 -4.57 -10.37 19.54
C CYS A 245 -4.62 -10.64 21.03
N GLU A 246 -4.34 -9.63 21.87
CA GLU A 246 -4.47 -9.73 23.34
C GLU A 246 -5.93 -10.01 23.75
N GLU A 247 -6.89 -9.27 23.20
CA GLU A 247 -8.33 -9.47 23.47
C GLU A 247 -8.81 -10.87 23.06
N LYS A 248 -8.28 -11.41 21.96
CA LYS A 248 -8.62 -12.75 21.47
C LYS A 248 -7.76 -13.87 22.09
N GLN A 249 -6.84 -13.54 22.99
CA GLN A 249 -5.87 -14.48 23.59
C GLN A 249 -5.03 -15.21 22.53
N GLN A 250 -4.68 -14.53 21.45
CA GLN A 250 -3.88 -15.05 20.32
C GLN A 250 -2.43 -14.54 20.37
N VAL A 251 -1.87 -14.47 21.59
CA VAL A 251 -0.48 -14.07 21.85
C VAL A 251 0.30 -15.20 22.48
N THR A 252 1.58 -15.27 22.17
CA THR A 252 2.53 -16.13 22.88
C THR A 252 3.40 -15.23 23.74
N SER A 253 3.39 -15.44 25.06
CA SER A 253 4.26 -14.70 25.97
C SER A 253 5.66 -15.30 25.96
N LEU A 254 6.67 -14.44 25.85
CA LEU A 254 8.09 -14.79 25.90
C LEU A 254 8.73 -13.98 27.02
N GLU A 255 9.46 -14.64 27.91
CA GLU A 255 10.34 -13.97 28.84
C GLU A 255 11.63 -13.58 28.11
N ILE A 256 11.89 -12.28 28.03
CA ILE A 256 13.17 -11.75 27.56
C ILE A 256 14.01 -11.50 28.79
N GLY A 257 14.85 -12.49 29.15
CA GLY A 257 15.74 -12.36 30.29
C GLY A 257 16.85 -11.34 30.03
N GLU A 258 17.19 -10.57 31.02
CA GLU A 258 18.42 -9.78 31.04
C GLU A 258 19.61 -10.78 31.16
N GLY A 259 20.31 -10.97 30.04
CA GLY A 259 21.50 -11.84 30.04
C GLY A 259 22.62 -11.17 30.83
N ASP A 260 23.06 -11.79 31.90
CA ASP A 260 24.31 -11.38 32.58
C ASP A 260 25.51 -11.89 31.77
N ILE A 261 26.25 -10.96 31.18
CA ILE A 261 27.47 -11.29 30.41
C ILE A 261 28.52 -11.95 31.28
N LEU A 262 28.54 -11.66 32.61
CA LEU A 262 29.46 -12.26 33.55
C LEU A 262 29.09 -13.72 33.88
N ALA A 263 27.82 -14.08 33.74
CA ALA A 263 27.38 -15.47 33.87
C ALA A 263 27.71 -16.32 32.61
N ASN A 264 28.14 -15.68 31.51
CA ASN A 264 28.51 -16.32 30.24
C ASN A 264 30.02 -16.25 29.99
N ALA A 265 30.83 -16.74 30.94
CA ALA A 265 32.31 -16.78 30.87
C ALA A 265 32.83 -17.34 29.52
N ALA A 266 32.11 -18.32 28.92
CA ALA A 266 32.44 -18.91 27.63
C ALA A 266 32.36 -17.92 26.45
N LEU A 267 31.59 -16.82 26.56
CA LEU A 267 31.57 -15.76 25.57
C LEU A 267 32.81 -14.86 25.65
N LEU A 268 33.27 -14.57 26.87
CA LEU A 268 34.47 -13.78 27.13
C LEU A 268 35.75 -14.51 26.69
N GLU A 269 35.81 -15.85 26.89
CA GLU A 269 36.93 -16.68 26.42
C GLU A 269 37.07 -16.70 24.90
N ARG A 270 35.94 -16.67 24.15
CA ARG A 270 35.97 -16.60 22.68
C ARG A 270 36.50 -15.27 22.14
N PHE A 271 36.24 -14.15 22.83
CA PHE A 271 36.78 -12.86 22.46
C PHE A 271 38.27 -12.72 22.77
N SER A 272 38.77 -13.36 23.82
CA SER A 272 40.19 -13.34 24.15
C SER A 272 41.04 -14.30 23.28
N ALA A 273 40.46 -15.37 22.74
CA ALA A 273 41.13 -16.31 21.85
C ALA A 273 41.19 -15.83 20.37
N ALA A 274 40.53 -14.70 20.01
CA ALA A 274 40.50 -14.13 18.65
C ALA A 274 41.54 -13.02 18.45
N GLN A 275 42.44 -12.77 19.41
CA GLN A 275 43.63 -11.91 19.29
C GLN A 275 44.88 -12.76 19.11
#